data_8eb9c8c003ddd734a347f136617fd17d
#
_entry.id   8eb9c8c003ddd734a347f136617fd17d
#
_cell.length_a   1.000
_cell.length_b   1.000
_cell.length_c   1.000
_cell.angle_alpha   90.00
_cell.angle_beta   90.00
_cell.angle_gamma   90.00
#
_symmetry.space_group_name_H-M   'P 1'
#
loop_
_entity.id
_entity.type
_entity.pdbx_description
1 polymer ?
#
loop_
_entity_poly.entity_id
_entity_poly.type
_entity_poly.pdbx_seq_one_letter_code
_entity_poly.pdbx_strand_id
1 'polypeptide(L)'
;MDEELSINVTIADRRYPMRIKRNEEEKIRKAVKIINERILQYQQRYSGKDNQDCLAMSALQFVIQIMDTMEQSDSSPIVKQIEEINDQLAGYLDNNSVL
;
A
#
# COMPACT_ATOMS: atom_id res chain seq x y z
N MET A 1 -19.10 8.42 14.64
CA MET A 1 -17.87 8.79 15.30
C MET A 1 -16.77 7.83 14.93
N ASP A 2 -15.64 8.37 14.51
CA ASP A 2 -14.55 7.55 14.02
C ASP A 2 -13.70 7.08 15.18
N GLU A 3 -13.99 5.90 15.66
CA GLU A 3 -13.12 5.26 16.64
C GLU A 3 -11.85 4.79 15.96
N GLU A 4 -10.73 5.03 16.61
CA GLU A 4 -9.47 4.49 16.18
C GLU A 4 -9.33 3.05 16.64
N LEU A 5 -8.70 2.26 15.81
CA LEU A 5 -8.48 0.85 16.04
C LEU A 5 -7.01 0.54 15.78
N SER A 6 -6.42 -0.24 16.65
CA SER A 6 -5.06 -0.74 16.44
C SER A 6 -5.12 -2.10 15.80
N ILE A 7 -4.48 -2.25 14.65
CA ILE A 7 -4.42 -3.53 13.95
C ILE A 7 -2.98 -3.86 13.58
N ASN A 8 -2.74 -5.12 13.31
CA ASN A 8 -1.50 -5.59 12.72
C ASN A 8 -1.78 -6.12 11.34
N VAL A 9 -1.02 -5.67 10.36
CA VAL A 9 -1.10 -6.22 9.00
C VAL A 9 0.24 -6.88 8.68
N THR A 10 0.16 -7.95 7.89
CA THR A 10 1.37 -8.65 7.43
C THR A 10 1.56 -8.36 5.96
N ILE A 11 2.69 -7.78 5.61
CA ILE A 11 3.06 -7.50 4.23
C ILE A 11 4.44 -8.08 4.00
N ALA A 12 4.57 -8.93 2.99
CA ALA A 12 5.85 -9.57 2.64
C ALA A 12 6.49 -10.26 3.85
N ASP A 13 5.68 -10.99 4.60
CA ASP A 13 6.08 -11.76 5.79
C ASP A 13 6.52 -10.92 6.98
N ARG A 14 6.31 -9.62 6.95
CA ARG A 14 6.61 -8.75 8.08
C ARG A 14 5.33 -8.16 8.64
N ARG A 15 5.31 -8.01 9.95
CA ARG A 15 4.15 -7.50 10.66
C ARG A 15 4.30 -6.00 10.90
N TYR A 16 3.25 -5.26 10.57
CA TYR A 16 3.23 -3.81 10.73
C TYR A 16 2.03 -3.40 11.59
N PRO A 17 2.28 -2.85 12.79
CA PRO A 17 1.19 -2.30 13.59
C PRO A 17 0.76 -0.95 13.04
N MET A 18 -0.54 -0.71 13.03
CA MET A 18 -1.06 0.58 12.57
C MET A 18 -2.30 0.97 13.37
N ARG A 19 -2.47 2.27 13.51
CA ARG A 19 -3.72 2.83 14.04
C ARG A 19 -4.51 3.39 12.87
N ILE A 20 -5.73 2.94 12.76
CA ILE A 20 -6.62 3.30 11.67
C ILE A 20 -7.98 3.66 12.23
N LYS A 21 -8.80 4.27 11.40
CA LYS A 21 -10.20 4.44 11.72
C LYS A 21 -10.92 3.12 11.51
N ARG A 22 -11.88 2.83 12.39
CA ARG A 22 -12.61 1.57 12.31
C ARG A 22 -13.27 1.36 10.94
N ASN A 23 -13.77 2.43 10.33
CA ASN A 23 -14.42 2.33 9.02
C ASN A 23 -13.44 2.11 7.86
N GLU A 24 -12.14 2.16 8.12
CA GLU A 24 -11.11 1.92 7.11
C GLU A 24 -10.55 0.50 7.17
N GLU A 25 -10.89 -0.25 8.19
CA GLU A 25 -10.26 -1.57 8.42
C GLU A 25 -10.45 -2.51 7.24
N GLU A 26 -11.66 -2.65 6.75
CA GLU A 26 -11.96 -3.56 5.65
C GLU A 26 -11.16 -3.19 4.41
N LYS A 27 -11.12 -1.91 4.09
CA LYS A 27 -10.38 -1.40 2.92
C LYS A 27 -8.90 -1.67 3.05
N ILE A 28 -8.33 -1.44 4.22
CA ILE A 28 -6.91 -1.64 4.46
C ILE A 28 -6.55 -3.12 4.36
N ARG A 29 -7.35 -3.99 4.96
CA ARG A 29 -7.08 -5.43 4.89
C ARG A 29 -7.20 -5.95 3.46
N LYS A 30 -8.13 -5.42 2.69
CA LYS A 30 -8.26 -5.76 1.28
C LYS A 30 -7.04 -5.31 0.47
N ALA A 31 -6.56 -4.10 0.74
CA ALA A 31 -5.36 -3.58 0.07
C ALA A 31 -4.13 -4.43 0.39
N VAL A 32 -3.97 -4.82 1.66
CA VAL A 32 -2.86 -5.69 2.07
C VAL A 32 -2.93 -7.03 1.34
N LYS A 33 -4.11 -7.59 1.22
CA LYS A 33 -4.30 -8.84 0.49
C LYS A 33 -3.87 -8.72 -0.97
N ILE A 34 -4.24 -7.64 -1.62
CA ILE A 34 -3.87 -7.39 -3.02
C ILE A 34 -2.35 -7.28 -3.15
N ILE A 35 -1.71 -6.56 -2.25
CA ILE A 35 -0.25 -6.42 -2.25
C ILE A 35 0.42 -7.78 -2.10
N ASN A 36 -0.01 -8.58 -1.13
CA ASN A 36 0.59 -9.89 -0.87
C ASN A 36 0.38 -10.86 -2.02
N GLU A 37 -0.77 -10.81 -2.67
CA GLU A 37 -1.02 -11.63 -3.87
C GLU A 37 -0.08 -11.23 -5.01
N ARG A 38 0.17 -9.96 -5.19
CA ARG A 38 1.08 -9.49 -6.23
C ARG A 38 2.51 -9.92 -5.93
N ILE A 39 2.93 -9.83 -4.67
CA ILE A 39 4.26 -10.30 -4.25
C ILE A 39 4.41 -11.78 -4.57
N LEU A 40 3.41 -12.58 -4.26
CA LEU A 40 3.43 -14.00 -4.52
C LEU A 40 3.56 -14.29 -6.03
N GLN A 41 2.84 -13.55 -6.86
CA GLN A 41 2.95 -13.68 -8.31
C GLN A 41 4.36 -13.41 -8.81
N TYR A 42 5.01 -12.38 -8.28
CA TYR A 42 6.39 -12.07 -8.64
C TYR A 42 7.35 -13.16 -8.18
N GLN A 43 7.16 -13.70 -6.97
CA GLN A 43 7.99 -14.79 -6.47
C GLN A 43 7.90 -16.03 -7.36
N GLN A 44 6.71 -16.32 -7.85
CA GLN A 44 6.49 -17.47 -8.74
C GLN A 44 7.09 -17.26 -10.11
N ARG A 45 7.10 -16.02 -10.60
CA ARG A 45 7.57 -15.70 -11.95
C ARG A 45 9.07 -15.49 -12.00
N TYR A 46 9.65 -14.92 -10.96
CA TYR A 46 11.07 -14.54 -10.94
C TYR A 46 11.76 -15.24 -9.78
N SER A 47 12.41 -16.36 -10.08
CA SER A 47 13.17 -17.09 -9.07
C SER A 47 14.39 -16.30 -8.65
N GLY A 48 14.78 -16.43 -7.39
CA GLY A 48 15.94 -15.75 -6.86
C GLY A 48 15.69 -14.33 -6.37
N LYS A 49 14.45 -13.85 -6.44
CA LYS A 49 14.09 -12.54 -5.90
C LYS A 49 13.53 -12.71 -4.50
N ASP A 50 13.98 -11.86 -3.58
CA ASP A 50 13.48 -11.89 -2.21
C ASP A 50 12.19 -11.08 -2.07
N ASN A 51 11.63 -11.09 -0.86
CA ASN A 51 10.38 -10.39 -0.60
C ASN A 51 10.49 -8.89 -0.84
N GLN A 52 11.64 -8.31 -0.51
CA GLN A 52 11.83 -6.88 -0.72
C GLN A 52 11.85 -6.52 -2.20
N ASP A 53 12.53 -7.32 -3.02
CA ASP A 53 12.55 -7.11 -4.47
C ASP A 53 11.15 -7.20 -5.04
N CYS A 54 10.38 -8.20 -4.63
CA CYS A 54 9.03 -8.41 -5.12
C CYS A 54 8.10 -7.28 -4.67
N LEU A 55 8.27 -6.79 -3.45
CA LEU A 55 7.50 -5.66 -2.96
C LEU A 55 7.82 -4.39 -3.75
N ALA A 56 9.09 -4.13 -4.01
CA ALA A 56 9.51 -2.96 -4.78
C ALA A 56 8.94 -3.00 -6.21
N MET A 57 9.00 -4.16 -6.85
CA MET A 57 8.45 -4.32 -8.19
C MET A 57 6.93 -4.18 -8.20
N SER A 58 6.26 -4.70 -7.17
CA SER A 58 4.81 -4.54 -7.02
C SER A 58 4.42 -3.09 -6.85
N ALA A 59 5.17 -2.36 -6.03
CA ALA A 59 4.91 -0.93 -5.80
C ALA A 59 5.07 -0.14 -7.10
N LEU A 60 6.13 -0.40 -7.84
CA LEU A 60 6.35 0.25 -9.13
C LEU A 60 5.20 -0.01 -10.09
N GLN A 61 4.77 -1.26 -10.18
CA GLN A 61 3.69 -1.61 -11.09
C GLN A 61 2.36 -0.96 -10.68
N PHE A 62 2.06 -0.92 -9.40
CA PHE A 62 0.85 -0.26 -8.92
C PHE A 62 0.84 1.23 -9.26
N VAL A 63 1.97 1.90 -9.09
CA VAL A 63 2.07 3.32 -9.42
C VAL A 63 1.88 3.54 -10.93
N ILE A 64 2.47 2.70 -11.76
CA ILE A 64 2.28 2.78 -13.22
C ILE A 64 0.80 2.61 -13.58
N GLN A 65 0.12 1.64 -12.97
CA GLN A 65 -1.30 1.43 -13.21
C GLN A 65 -2.13 2.63 -12.80
N ILE A 66 -1.79 3.26 -11.68
CA ILE A 66 -2.47 4.46 -11.22
C ILE A 66 -2.26 5.60 -12.22
N MET A 67 -1.03 5.79 -12.67
CA MET A 67 -0.71 6.81 -13.66
C MET A 67 -1.47 6.61 -14.96
N ASP A 68 -1.56 5.38 -15.43
CA ASP A 68 -2.33 5.05 -16.63
C ASP A 68 -3.81 5.38 -16.46
N THR A 69 -4.35 5.07 -15.29
CA THR A 69 -5.74 5.39 -14.97
C THR A 69 -5.97 6.90 -14.96
N MET A 70 -5.03 7.65 -14.42
CA MET A 70 -5.11 9.11 -14.40
C MET A 70 -5.11 9.70 -15.81
N GLU A 71 -4.24 9.19 -16.67
CA GLU A 71 -4.20 9.64 -18.06
C GLU A 71 -5.49 9.37 -18.80
N GLN A 72 -6.11 8.24 -18.53
CA GLN A 72 -7.36 7.85 -19.21
C GLN A 72 -8.56 8.64 -18.71
N SER A 73 -8.61 8.95 -17.43
CA SER A 73 -9.81 9.51 -16.83
C SER A 73 -9.83 11.02 -16.75
N ASP A 74 -8.69 11.68 -16.96
CA ASP A 74 -8.58 13.14 -16.87
C ASP A 74 -9.24 13.66 -15.59
N SER A 75 -9.04 12.96 -14.47
CA SER A 75 -9.80 13.26 -13.28
C SER A 75 -8.93 13.77 -12.15
N SER A 76 -9.15 15.03 -11.82
CA SER A 76 -8.60 15.67 -10.63
C SER A 76 -8.89 14.91 -9.33
N PRO A 77 -10.05 14.25 -9.15
CA PRO A 77 -10.33 13.51 -7.92
C PRO A 77 -9.32 12.41 -7.63
N ILE A 78 -8.84 11.70 -8.65
CA ILE A 78 -7.86 10.63 -8.44
C ILE A 78 -6.53 11.20 -8.00
N VAL A 79 -6.11 12.30 -8.60
CA VAL A 79 -4.88 12.99 -8.21
C VAL A 79 -4.96 13.41 -6.75
N LYS A 80 -6.09 13.97 -6.32
CA LYS A 80 -6.31 14.36 -4.92
C LYS A 80 -6.19 13.16 -3.98
N GLN A 81 -6.78 12.04 -4.34
CA GLN A 81 -6.70 10.84 -3.51
C GLN A 81 -5.27 10.35 -3.36
N ILE A 82 -4.50 10.39 -4.44
CA ILE A 82 -3.10 9.98 -4.39
C ILE A 82 -2.29 10.92 -3.51
N GLU A 83 -2.53 12.22 -3.61
CA GLU A 83 -1.86 13.20 -2.76
C GLU A 83 -2.19 12.97 -1.28
N GLU A 84 -3.44 12.69 -0.96
CA GLU A 84 -3.86 12.38 0.41
C GLU A 84 -3.17 11.13 0.94
N ILE A 85 -3.08 10.08 0.12
CA ILE A 85 -2.39 8.86 0.51
C ILE A 85 -0.91 9.13 0.74
N ASN A 86 -0.28 9.91 -0.13
CA ASN A 86 1.12 10.27 0.03
C ASN A 86 1.35 11.05 1.31
N ASP A 87 0.47 11.99 1.64
CA ASP A 87 0.57 12.77 2.86
C ASP A 87 0.43 11.88 4.09
N GLN A 88 -0.49 10.94 4.08
CA GLN A 88 -0.67 9.99 5.16
C GLN A 88 0.55 9.10 5.33
N LEU A 89 1.11 8.60 4.24
CA LEU A 89 2.31 7.79 4.28
C LEU A 89 3.51 8.58 4.78
N ALA A 90 3.67 9.81 4.32
CA ALA A 90 4.75 10.66 4.77
C ALA A 90 4.66 10.90 6.28
N GLY A 91 3.48 11.22 6.78
CA GLY A 91 3.27 11.39 8.21
C GLY A 91 3.56 10.13 9.00
N TYR A 92 3.12 8.99 8.50
CA TYR A 92 3.38 7.70 9.13
C TYR A 92 4.89 7.40 9.16
N LEU A 93 5.56 7.59 8.05
CA LEU A 93 6.99 7.31 7.95
C LEU A 93 7.81 8.25 8.82
N ASP A 94 7.44 9.52 8.89
CA ASP A 94 8.11 10.48 9.76
C ASP A 94 7.98 10.08 11.22
N ASN A 95 6.81 9.63 11.64
CA ASN A 95 6.57 9.22 13.01
C ASN A 95 7.27 7.93 13.37
N ASN A 96 7.53 7.06 12.41
CA ASN A 96 8.11 5.75 12.62
C ASN A 96 9.51 5.64 12.05
N SER A 97 10.01 6.70 11.46
CA SER A 97 11.33 6.72 10.87
C SER A 97 12.39 6.62 11.95
N VAL A 98 13.26 5.68 11.77
CA VAL A 98 14.39 5.46 12.67
C VAL A 98 15.66 6.01 12.06
N LEU A 99 15.50 6.70 10.99
CA LEU A 99 16.64 7.28 10.27
C LEU A 99 17.08 8.59 10.85
#